data_912bddadc18fd276b5851c60ce1ccace
#
_entry.id   912bddadc18fd276b5851c60ce1ccace
#
_cell.length_a   1.000
_cell.length_b   1.000
_cell.length_c   1.000
_cell.angle_alpha   90.00
_cell.angle_beta   90.00
_cell.angle_gamma   90.00
#
_symmetry.space_group_name_H-M   'P 1'
#
loop_
_entity.id
_entity.type
_entity.pdbx_description
1 polymer ?
#
loop_
_entity_poly.entity_id
_entity_poly.type
_entity_poly.pdbx_seq_one_letter_code
_entity_poly.pdbx_strand_id
1 'polypeptide(L)'
;MKKFLLGSLATAIFAISGGAWAANFVEGQDYRVLANPGKVDVPGKIEVREFFWYGCGHCFTLEPHMQAWLRKLPKDVNFVRTPAAMNQVWEMNARGYYVSEALGVRKRTHLPLFHAIHDKGQQIFDQKSQAKFFVKYGIPEAKFNSMFNSFAITSKVAQANKLARQYQLTGVPAVVVNGKYVVSGDNGKVIQVVNYLVDKERKAK
;
A
#
# COMPACT_ATOMS: atom_id res chain seq x y z
N MET A 1 74.21 18.35 29.86
CA MET A 1 73.70 17.84 28.58
C MET A 1 72.53 16.91 28.93
N LYS A 2 71.26 17.38 28.87
CA LYS A 2 70.05 16.61 29.08
C LYS A 2 69.37 16.30 27.76
N LYS A 3 69.28 15.02 27.38
CA LYS A 3 68.62 14.56 26.18
C LYS A 3 67.14 14.38 26.52
N PHE A 4 66.27 15.14 25.81
CA PHE A 4 64.81 14.95 25.82
C PHE A 4 64.46 13.90 24.79
N LEU A 5 63.88 12.79 25.21
CA LEU A 5 63.24 11.78 24.36
C LEU A 5 61.76 12.21 24.12
N LEU A 6 61.43 12.56 22.89
CA LEU A 6 60.08 12.73 22.47
C LEU A 6 59.46 11.34 22.18
N GLY A 7 58.53 10.93 23.01
CA GLY A 7 57.68 9.76 22.75
C GLY A 7 56.53 10.13 21.84
N SER A 8 56.49 9.59 20.64
CA SER A 8 55.34 9.71 19.70
C SER A 8 54.23 8.80 20.16
N LEU A 9 53.12 9.40 20.63
CA LEU A 9 51.88 8.68 20.94
C LEU A 9 51.08 8.47 19.65
N ALA A 10 51.11 7.25 19.08
CA ALA A 10 50.30 6.89 17.94
C ALA A 10 48.87 6.60 18.37
N THR A 11 47.95 7.52 18.09
CA THR A 11 46.51 7.35 18.36
C THR A 11 45.93 6.44 17.26
N ALA A 12 45.64 5.20 17.56
CA ALA A 12 44.93 4.29 16.67
C ALA A 12 43.46 4.67 16.64
N ILE A 13 43.00 5.25 15.53
CA ILE A 13 41.57 5.53 15.25
C ILE A 13 40.95 4.19 14.80
N PHE A 14 40.24 3.52 15.71
CA PHE A 14 39.36 2.42 15.34
C PHE A 14 38.14 2.98 14.57
N ALA A 15 38.13 2.86 13.27
CA ALA A 15 36.94 3.07 12.45
C ALA A 15 35.95 1.94 12.73
N ILE A 16 34.97 2.21 13.61
CA ILE A 16 33.82 1.33 13.77
C ILE A 16 32.99 1.43 12.49
N SER A 17 33.24 0.53 11.56
CA SER A 17 32.35 0.32 10.43
C SER A 17 31.03 -0.27 10.97
N GLY A 18 30.08 0.60 11.23
CA GLY A 18 28.71 0.23 11.55
C GLY A 18 28.10 -0.51 10.36
N GLY A 19 28.26 -1.82 10.33
CA GLY A 19 27.52 -2.67 9.39
C GLY A 19 26.03 -2.47 9.66
N ALA A 20 25.35 -1.80 8.73
CA ALA A 20 23.88 -1.80 8.70
C ALA A 20 23.46 -3.28 8.59
N TRP A 21 22.96 -3.84 9.67
CA TRP A 21 22.34 -5.15 9.65
C TRP A 21 21.12 -5.06 8.74
N ALA A 22 21.25 -5.54 7.51
CA ALA A 22 20.11 -5.71 6.63
C ALA A 22 19.15 -6.68 7.35
N ALA A 23 17.98 -6.20 7.74
CA ALA A 23 16.99 -7.04 8.37
C ALA A 23 16.65 -8.17 7.37
N ASN A 24 16.99 -9.41 7.73
CA ASN A 24 16.66 -10.59 6.94
C ASN A 24 15.21 -10.97 7.22
N PHE A 25 14.32 -10.67 6.29
CA PHE A 25 12.94 -11.15 6.34
C PHE A 25 12.84 -12.53 5.72
N VAL A 26 12.01 -13.40 6.33
CA VAL A 26 11.93 -14.83 6.04
C VAL A 26 10.65 -15.15 5.29
N GLU A 27 10.77 -15.88 4.17
CA GLU A 27 9.63 -16.45 3.44
C GLU A 27 8.84 -17.40 4.35
N GLY A 28 7.51 -17.35 4.25
CA GLY A 28 6.59 -18.14 5.08
C GLY A 28 6.29 -17.49 6.44
N GLN A 29 7.12 -16.54 6.89
CA GLN A 29 6.94 -15.85 8.16
C GLN A 29 6.61 -14.35 7.96
N ASP A 30 7.39 -13.64 7.17
CA ASP A 30 7.27 -12.21 6.96
C ASP A 30 6.56 -11.87 5.64
N TYR A 31 6.69 -12.73 4.65
CA TYR A 31 6.04 -12.63 3.35
C TYR A 31 5.84 -14.02 2.74
N ARG A 32 4.93 -14.12 1.78
CA ARG A 32 4.68 -15.34 1.01
C ARG A 32 5.08 -15.11 -0.46
N VAL A 33 5.72 -16.10 -1.07
CA VAL A 33 6.02 -16.11 -2.51
C VAL A 33 4.86 -16.74 -3.27
N LEU A 34 4.46 -16.10 -4.37
CA LEU A 34 3.40 -16.60 -5.24
C LEU A 34 3.96 -17.60 -6.25
N ALA A 35 3.36 -18.78 -6.33
CA ALA A 35 3.73 -19.78 -7.32
C ALA A 35 3.52 -19.29 -8.76
N ASN A 36 2.49 -18.46 -8.98
CA ASN A 36 2.16 -17.86 -10.26
C ASN A 36 2.20 -16.32 -10.15
N PRO A 37 3.33 -15.67 -10.45
CA PRO A 37 3.44 -14.23 -10.40
C PRO A 37 2.44 -13.53 -11.32
N GLY A 38 1.90 -12.39 -10.86
CA GLY A 38 1.05 -11.53 -11.66
C GLY A 38 1.85 -10.57 -12.55
N LYS A 39 1.18 -10.02 -13.55
CA LYS A 39 1.74 -8.95 -14.37
C LYS A 39 1.70 -7.62 -13.62
N VAL A 40 2.71 -6.79 -13.85
CA VAL A 40 2.77 -5.41 -13.35
C VAL A 40 2.13 -4.44 -14.35
N ASP A 41 1.53 -3.36 -13.86
CA ASP A 41 0.84 -2.38 -14.70
C ASP A 41 1.81 -1.54 -15.55
N VAL A 42 3.02 -1.27 -15.02
CA VAL A 42 4.03 -0.44 -15.70
C VAL A 42 5.31 -1.25 -15.90
N PRO A 43 5.59 -1.69 -17.14
CA PRO A 43 6.85 -2.38 -17.46
C PRO A 43 8.08 -1.56 -17.05
N GLY A 44 9.09 -2.24 -16.51
CA GLY A 44 10.35 -1.61 -16.09
C GLY A 44 10.34 -1.01 -14.69
N LYS A 45 9.16 -0.80 -14.07
CA LYS A 45 9.04 -0.42 -12.66
C LYS A 45 8.80 -1.63 -11.76
N ILE A 46 9.10 -1.47 -10.47
CA ILE A 46 8.73 -2.44 -9.44
C ILE A 46 7.36 -2.02 -8.92
N GLU A 47 6.37 -2.88 -9.09
CA GLU A 47 5.02 -2.58 -8.60
C GLU A 47 4.88 -2.92 -7.12
N VAL A 48 4.30 -2.00 -6.36
CA VAL A 48 3.82 -2.22 -4.99
C VAL A 48 2.33 -1.96 -5.00
N ARG A 49 1.54 -3.02 -4.85
CA ARG A 49 0.08 -2.97 -4.92
C ARG A 49 -0.53 -3.27 -3.56
N GLU A 50 -1.22 -2.28 -3.00
CA GLU A 50 -1.98 -2.42 -1.75
C GLU A 50 -3.41 -2.88 -2.04
N PHE A 51 -3.83 -3.97 -1.39
CA PHE A 51 -5.23 -4.36 -1.30
C PHE A 51 -5.79 -3.94 0.05
N PHE A 52 -6.92 -3.25 0.03
CA PHE A 52 -7.55 -2.68 1.22
C PHE A 52 -9.07 -2.67 1.12
N TRP A 53 -9.75 -2.44 2.25
CA TRP A 53 -11.17 -2.13 2.32
C TRP A 53 -11.39 -0.99 3.31
N TYR A 54 -12.25 -0.02 2.97
CA TYR A 54 -12.51 1.12 3.85
C TYR A 54 -13.09 0.74 5.21
N GLY A 55 -13.86 -0.35 5.33
CA GLY A 55 -14.40 -0.84 6.59
C GLY A 55 -13.40 -1.67 7.44
N CYS A 56 -12.18 -1.90 6.94
CA CYS A 56 -11.18 -2.70 7.63
C CYS A 56 -10.36 -1.84 8.61
N GLY A 57 -10.47 -2.11 9.92
CA GLY A 57 -9.71 -1.42 10.97
C GLY A 57 -8.20 -1.60 10.82
N HIS A 58 -7.72 -2.79 10.44
CA HIS A 58 -6.31 -3.05 10.18
C HIS A 58 -5.78 -2.26 8.97
N CYS A 59 -6.61 -2.04 7.93
CA CYS A 59 -6.24 -1.16 6.81
C CYS A 59 -6.12 0.30 7.27
N PHE A 60 -7.05 0.75 8.14
CA PHE A 60 -6.98 2.07 8.74
C PHE A 60 -5.72 2.26 9.60
N THR A 61 -5.34 1.23 10.38
CA THR A 61 -4.10 1.23 11.18
C THR A 61 -2.84 1.28 10.30
N LEU A 62 -2.84 0.60 9.13
CA LEU A 62 -1.71 0.62 8.20
C LEU A 62 -1.56 1.95 7.46
N GLU A 63 -2.66 2.69 7.24
CA GLU A 63 -2.68 3.88 6.37
C GLU A 63 -1.65 4.97 6.75
N PRO A 64 -1.41 5.35 8.02
CA PRO A 64 -0.36 6.30 8.39
C PRO A 64 1.04 5.85 7.94
N HIS A 65 1.35 4.57 8.02
CA HIS A 65 2.62 4.00 7.59
C HIS A 65 2.75 4.05 6.07
N MET A 66 1.67 3.71 5.34
CA MET A 66 1.61 3.81 3.88
C MET A 66 1.78 5.26 3.43
N GLN A 67 1.11 6.22 4.06
CA GLN A 67 1.25 7.66 3.73
C GLN A 67 2.67 8.16 3.97
N ALA A 68 3.31 7.77 5.07
CA ALA A 68 4.70 8.12 5.35
C ALA A 68 5.66 7.58 4.29
N TRP A 69 5.46 6.34 3.87
CA TRP A 69 6.24 5.69 2.83
C TRP A 69 6.03 6.34 1.46
N LEU A 70 4.78 6.64 1.08
CA LEU A 70 4.44 7.27 -0.19
C LEU A 70 5.07 8.66 -0.38
N ARG A 71 5.30 9.40 0.70
CA ARG A 71 6.02 10.69 0.62
C ARG A 71 7.48 10.54 0.17
N LYS A 72 8.06 9.35 0.31
CA LYS A 72 9.45 9.02 -0.02
C LYS A 72 9.53 7.95 -1.12
N LEU A 73 8.45 7.79 -1.91
CA LEU A 73 8.35 6.73 -2.91
C LEU A 73 9.49 6.83 -3.93
N PRO A 74 10.30 5.77 -4.12
CA PRO A 74 11.36 5.76 -5.11
C PRO A 74 10.83 5.88 -6.53
N LYS A 75 11.58 6.53 -7.42
CA LYS A 75 11.16 6.79 -8.82
C LYS A 75 10.98 5.51 -9.65
N ASP A 76 11.66 4.44 -9.29
CA ASP A 76 11.58 3.12 -9.94
C ASP A 76 10.43 2.24 -9.41
N VAL A 77 9.69 2.73 -8.40
CA VAL A 77 8.53 2.04 -7.84
C VAL A 77 7.23 2.62 -8.41
N ASN A 78 6.31 1.74 -8.81
CA ASN A 78 4.94 2.07 -9.17
C ASN A 78 4.00 1.62 -8.05
N PHE A 79 3.40 2.57 -7.33
CA PHE A 79 2.42 2.25 -6.28
C PHE A 79 1.00 2.27 -6.81
N VAL A 80 0.25 1.20 -6.52
CA VAL A 80 -1.15 1.03 -6.94
C VAL A 80 -2.01 0.66 -5.74
N ARG A 81 -3.13 1.34 -5.54
CA ARG A 81 -4.17 0.91 -4.62
C ARG A 81 -5.25 0.14 -5.36
N THR A 82 -5.65 -0.99 -4.79
CA THR A 82 -6.69 -1.86 -5.33
C THR A 82 -7.69 -2.15 -4.20
N PRO A 83 -8.90 -1.57 -4.25
CA PRO A 83 -9.91 -1.90 -3.27
C PRO A 83 -10.33 -3.36 -3.44
N ALA A 84 -10.28 -4.16 -2.38
CA ALA A 84 -10.73 -5.54 -2.42
C ALA A 84 -12.25 -5.62 -2.51
N ALA A 85 -12.77 -6.53 -3.35
CA ALA A 85 -14.18 -6.74 -3.60
C ALA A 85 -14.58 -8.20 -3.32
N MET A 86 -14.16 -8.72 -2.15
CA MET A 86 -14.28 -10.15 -1.82
C MET A 86 -15.69 -10.57 -1.41
N ASN A 87 -16.56 -9.61 -1.12
CA ASN A 87 -17.99 -9.81 -0.83
C ASN A 87 -18.78 -8.57 -1.25
N GLN A 88 -20.10 -8.62 -1.17
CA GLN A 88 -20.99 -7.56 -1.64
C GLN A 88 -20.74 -6.20 -0.94
N VAL A 89 -20.51 -6.19 0.37
CA VAL A 89 -20.25 -4.94 1.13
C VAL A 89 -18.92 -4.32 0.68
N TRP A 90 -17.89 -5.13 0.52
CA TRP A 90 -16.58 -4.67 0.05
C TRP A 90 -16.66 -4.17 -1.41
N GLU A 91 -17.46 -4.85 -2.24
CA GLU A 91 -17.69 -4.42 -3.62
C GLU A 91 -18.31 -3.02 -3.69
N MET A 92 -19.27 -2.69 -2.81
CA MET A 92 -19.86 -1.34 -2.78
C MET A 92 -18.80 -0.28 -2.51
N ASN A 93 -17.91 -0.49 -1.55
CA ASN A 93 -16.79 0.44 -1.30
C ASN A 93 -15.77 0.48 -2.45
N ALA A 94 -15.51 -0.65 -3.09
CA ALA A 94 -14.62 -0.70 -4.24
C ALA A 94 -15.17 0.14 -5.42
N ARG A 95 -16.48 0.08 -5.67
CA ARG A 95 -17.16 0.94 -6.66
C ARG A 95 -16.96 2.42 -6.34
N GLY A 96 -17.21 2.84 -5.10
CA GLY A 96 -17.01 4.23 -4.67
C GLY A 96 -15.57 4.70 -4.81
N TYR A 97 -14.60 3.86 -4.48
CA TYR A 97 -13.19 4.15 -4.72
C TYR A 97 -12.91 4.43 -6.20
N TYR A 98 -13.35 3.55 -7.10
CA TYR A 98 -13.12 3.75 -8.53
C TYR A 98 -13.89 4.93 -9.11
N VAL A 99 -15.08 5.26 -8.59
CA VAL A 99 -15.77 6.51 -8.91
C VAL A 99 -14.93 7.72 -8.52
N SER A 100 -14.38 7.73 -7.29
CA SER A 100 -13.54 8.82 -6.81
C SER A 100 -12.26 9.00 -7.62
N GLU A 101 -11.70 7.89 -8.11
CA GLU A 101 -10.53 7.89 -8.98
C GLU A 101 -10.88 8.45 -10.36
N ALA A 102 -11.96 7.97 -10.98
CA ALA A 102 -12.42 8.44 -12.28
C ALA A 102 -12.82 9.93 -12.30
N LEU A 103 -13.29 10.45 -11.16
CA LEU A 103 -13.64 11.87 -10.98
C LEU A 103 -12.48 12.73 -10.48
N GLY A 104 -11.28 12.15 -10.29
CA GLY A 104 -10.08 12.89 -9.87
C GLY A 104 -10.10 13.38 -8.42
N VAL A 105 -11.04 12.91 -7.59
CA VAL A 105 -11.18 13.34 -6.19
C VAL A 105 -10.57 12.41 -5.17
N ARG A 106 -10.07 11.24 -5.58
CA ARG A 106 -9.54 10.19 -4.69
C ARG A 106 -8.51 10.73 -3.68
N LYS A 107 -7.57 11.57 -4.11
CA LYS A 107 -6.55 12.12 -3.20
C LYS A 107 -7.15 12.92 -2.05
N ARG A 108 -8.30 13.59 -2.27
CA ARG A 108 -9.00 14.40 -1.27
C ARG A 108 -10.00 13.61 -0.43
N THR A 109 -10.39 12.42 -0.86
CA THR A 109 -11.48 11.65 -0.26
C THR A 109 -11.03 10.39 0.45
N HIS A 110 -9.86 9.83 0.11
CA HIS A 110 -9.39 8.56 0.62
C HIS A 110 -9.23 8.53 2.14
N LEU A 111 -8.38 9.39 2.70
CA LEU A 111 -8.21 9.49 4.16
C LEU A 111 -9.48 9.96 4.87
N PRO A 112 -10.18 11.03 4.41
CA PRO A 112 -11.43 11.43 5.02
C PRO A 112 -12.51 10.35 5.07
N LEU A 113 -12.56 9.43 4.09
CA LEU A 113 -13.51 8.31 4.14
C LEU A 113 -13.13 7.29 5.22
N PHE A 114 -11.86 6.94 5.36
CA PHE A 114 -11.39 6.14 6.48
C PHE A 114 -11.74 6.78 7.83
N HIS A 115 -11.43 8.05 8.02
CA HIS A 115 -11.76 8.80 9.26
C HIS A 115 -13.27 8.89 9.51
N ALA A 116 -14.09 9.06 8.47
CA ALA A 116 -15.55 9.08 8.62
C ALA A 116 -16.07 7.74 9.13
N ILE A 117 -15.52 6.63 8.67
CA ILE A 117 -15.95 5.29 9.08
C ILE A 117 -15.38 4.97 10.47
N HIS A 118 -14.07 5.08 10.68
CA HIS A 118 -13.42 4.55 11.89
C HIS A 118 -13.45 5.50 13.09
N ASP A 119 -13.25 6.80 12.87
CA ASP A 119 -13.21 7.78 13.98
C ASP A 119 -14.63 8.29 14.32
N LYS A 120 -15.51 8.40 13.29
CA LYS A 120 -16.86 8.98 13.46
C LYS A 120 -17.97 7.94 13.43
N GLY A 121 -17.65 6.65 13.26
CA GLY A 121 -18.61 5.55 13.27
C GLY A 121 -19.65 5.59 12.15
N GLN A 122 -19.37 6.34 11.04
CA GLN A 122 -20.34 6.48 9.95
C GLN A 122 -20.42 5.20 9.12
N GLN A 123 -21.64 4.73 8.87
CA GLN A 123 -21.91 3.55 8.05
C GLN A 123 -21.94 3.93 6.56
N ILE A 124 -20.77 4.01 5.94
CA ILE A 124 -20.62 4.43 4.53
C ILE A 124 -20.28 3.20 3.66
N PHE A 125 -21.21 2.22 3.62
CA PHE A 125 -20.99 0.92 2.99
C PHE A 125 -21.92 0.61 1.83
N ASP A 126 -22.89 1.50 1.52
CA ASP A 126 -23.80 1.37 0.39
C ASP A 126 -23.68 2.54 -0.58
N GLN A 127 -24.31 2.44 -1.75
CA GLN A 127 -24.27 3.47 -2.78
C GLN A 127 -24.80 4.82 -2.27
N LYS A 128 -25.90 4.82 -1.52
CA LYS A 128 -26.58 6.04 -1.03
C LYS A 128 -25.73 6.79 -0.01
N SER A 129 -25.18 6.09 0.97
CA SER A 129 -24.31 6.69 2.00
C SER A 129 -23.02 7.23 1.38
N GLN A 130 -22.43 6.53 0.42
CA GLN A 130 -21.27 7.00 -0.33
C GLN A 130 -21.60 8.22 -1.18
N ALA A 131 -22.71 8.23 -1.94
CA ALA A 131 -23.12 9.39 -2.74
C ALA A 131 -23.21 10.65 -1.85
N LYS A 132 -23.88 10.57 -0.69
CA LYS A 132 -23.95 11.67 0.28
C LYS A 132 -22.58 12.11 0.80
N PHE A 133 -21.67 11.17 1.06
CA PHE A 133 -20.31 11.51 1.47
C PHE A 133 -19.59 12.32 0.41
N PHE A 134 -19.70 11.92 -0.87
CA PHE A 134 -18.98 12.56 -1.97
C PHE A 134 -19.52 13.95 -2.36
N VAL A 135 -20.76 14.28 -1.99
CA VAL A 135 -21.30 15.66 -2.17
C VAL A 135 -20.40 16.70 -1.51
N LYS A 136 -19.85 16.42 -0.34
CA LYS A 136 -18.93 17.30 0.40
C LYS A 136 -17.62 17.59 -0.37
N TYR A 137 -17.34 16.82 -1.39
CA TYR A 137 -16.15 16.95 -2.25
C TYR A 137 -16.46 17.46 -3.64
N GLY A 138 -17.69 18.00 -3.82
CA GLY A 138 -18.13 18.61 -5.07
C GLY A 138 -18.68 17.63 -6.11
N ILE A 139 -19.04 16.41 -5.70
CA ILE A 139 -19.62 15.42 -6.58
C ILE A 139 -21.14 15.32 -6.34
N PRO A 140 -21.99 15.80 -7.25
CA PRO A 140 -23.44 15.65 -7.12
C PRO A 140 -23.86 14.18 -7.02
N GLU A 141 -24.85 13.86 -6.19
CA GLU A 141 -25.34 12.48 -6.01
C GLU A 141 -25.73 11.82 -7.35
N ALA A 142 -26.42 12.54 -8.23
CA ALA A 142 -26.81 12.04 -9.55
C ALA A 142 -25.58 11.63 -10.38
N LYS A 143 -24.49 12.41 -10.35
CA LYS A 143 -23.24 12.10 -11.04
C LYS A 143 -22.56 10.87 -10.46
N PHE A 144 -22.47 10.81 -9.13
CA PHE A 144 -21.92 9.66 -8.42
C PHE A 144 -22.70 8.39 -8.78
N ASN A 145 -24.02 8.42 -8.66
CA ASN A 145 -24.90 7.27 -8.91
C ASN A 145 -24.83 6.78 -10.37
N SER A 146 -24.78 7.67 -11.33
CA SER A 146 -24.61 7.31 -12.75
C SER A 146 -23.29 6.58 -12.99
N MET A 147 -22.20 7.04 -12.39
CA MET A 147 -20.90 6.39 -12.56
C MET A 147 -20.78 5.09 -11.78
N PHE A 148 -21.34 5.02 -10.58
CA PHE A 148 -21.25 3.87 -9.69
C PHE A 148 -21.71 2.56 -10.35
N ASN A 149 -22.75 2.62 -11.18
CA ASN A 149 -23.32 1.48 -11.91
C ASN A 149 -22.80 1.36 -13.35
N SER A 150 -21.83 2.19 -13.75
CA SER A 150 -21.30 2.15 -15.12
C SER A 150 -20.52 0.87 -15.40
N PHE A 151 -20.48 0.48 -16.67
CA PHE A 151 -19.68 -0.65 -17.15
C PHE A 151 -18.19 -0.48 -16.80
N ALA A 152 -17.64 0.72 -16.92
CA ALA A 152 -16.24 1.01 -16.61
C ALA A 152 -15.90 0.71 -15.14
N ILE A 153 -16.77 1.13 -14.20
CA ILE A 153 -16.58 0.84 -12.77
C ILE A 153 -16.76 -0.65 -12.49
N THR A 154 -17.78 -1.29 -13.08
CA THR A 154 -18.00 -2.74 -12.95
C THR A 154 -16.79 -3.54 -13.42
N SER A 155 -16.20 -3.17 -14.55
CA SER A 155 -14.99 -3.84 -15.08
C SER A 155 -13.78 -3.67 -14.16
N LYS A 156 -13.56 -2.47 -13.59
CA LYS A 156 -12.47 -2.24 -12.62
C LYS A 156 -12.63 -3.07 -11.35
N VAL A 157 -13.85 -3.18 -10.84
CA VAL A 157 -14.16 -4.01 -9.66
C VAL A 157 -13.94 -5.50 -9.96
N ALA A 158 -14.40 -5.97 -11.12
CA ALA A 158 -14.17 -7.36 -11.55
C ALA A 158 -12.66 -7.65 -11.70
N GLN A 159 -11.88 -6.72 -12.23
CA GLN A 159 -10.42 -6.84 -12.32
C GLN A 159 -9.77 -6.90 -10.95
N ALA A 160 -10.15 -6.03 -10.00
CA ALA A 160 -9.66 -6.05 -8.63
C ALA A 160 -9.92 -7.41 -7.96
N ASN A 161 -11.13 -7.94 -8.13
CA ASN A 161 -11.52 -9.24 -7.59
C ASN A 161 -10.74 -10.39 -8.24
N LYS A 162 -10.51 -10.34 -9.57
CA LYS A 162 -9.66 -11.30 -10.27
C LYS A 162 -8.23 -11.30 -9.74
N LEU A 163 -7.63 -10.12 -9.53
CA LEU A 163 -6.28 -9.99 -8.98
C LEU A 163 -6.21 -10.52 -7.54
N ALA A 164 -7.18 -10.22 -6.68
CA ALA A 164 -7.22 -10.73 -5.32
C ALA A 164 -7.21 -12.28 -5.31
N ARG A 165 -7.99 -12.91 -6.19
CA ARG A 165 -7.99 -14.39 -6.36
C ARG A 165 -6.67 -14.91 -6.92
N GLN A 166 -6.10 -14.25 -7.94
CA GLN A 166 -4.83 -14.63 -8.54
C GLN A 166 -3.71 -14.63 -7.50
N TYR A 167 -3.69 -13.62 -6.62
CA TYR A 167 -2.72 -13.51 -5.53
C TYR A 167 -3.10 -14.34 -4.31
N GLN A 168 -4.19 -15.12 -4.38
CA GLN A 168 -4.67 -15.98 -3.29
C GLN A 168 -4.80 -15.20 -1.97
N LEU A 169 -5.37 -14.01 -2.03
CA LEU A 169 -5.58 -13.19 -0.85
C LEU A 169 -6.76 -13.72 -0.05
N THR A 170 -6.55 -13.88 1.26
CA THR A 170 -7.58 -14.33 2.21
C THR A 170 -8.17 -13.19 3.03
N GLY A 171 -7.60 -12.00 2.93
CA GLY A 171 -8.04 -10.80 3.65
C GLY A 171 -7.22 -9.57 3.30
N VAL A 172 -7.52 -8.48 3.98
CA VAL A 172 -6.83 -7.19 3.86
C VAL A 172 -6.46 -6.65 5.25
N PRO A 173 -5.41 -5.82 5.37
CA PRO A 173 -4.56 -5.32 4.30
C PRO A 173 -3.61 -6.40 3.77
N ALA A 174 -3.32 -6.33 2.47
CA ALA A 174 -2.29 -7.11 1.85
C ALA A 174 -1.52 -6.24 0.84
N VAL A 175 -0.19 -6.33 0.86
CA VAL A 175 0.66 -5.61 -0.10
C VAL A 175 1.35 -6.63 -0.99
N VAL A 176 1.15 -6.51 -2.31
CA VAL A 176 1.78 -7.38 -3.30
C VAL A 176 2.94 -6.62 -3.94
N VAL A 177 4.15 -7.17 -3.84
CA VAL A 177 5.35 -6.59 -4.46
C VAL A 177 5.67 -7.33 -5.74
N ASN A 178 5.77 -6.57 -6.82
CA ASN A 178 6.13 -6.99 -8.19
C ASN A 178 5.33 -8.20 -8.71
N GLY A 179 4.06 -8.35 -8.24
CA GLY A 179 3.21 -9.49 -8.57
C GLY A 179 3.71 -10.82 -8.05
N LYS A 180 4.74 -10.86 -7.20
CA LYS A 180 5.45 -12.07 -6.76
C LYS A 180 5.33 -12.37 -5.26
N TYR A 181 5.32 -11.33 -4.43
CA TYR A 181 5.39 -11.48 -2.98
C TYR A 181 4.17 -10.87 -2.32
N VAL A 182 3.57 -11.56 -1.38
CA VAL A 182 2.45 -11.05 -0.57
C VAL A 182 2.93 -10.78 0.85
N VAL A 183 2.73 -9.56 1.31
CA VAL A 183 3.01 -9.10 2.68
C VAL A 183 1.68 -8.78 3.34
N SER A 184 1.44 -9.31 4.54
CA SER A 184 0.23 -9.04 5.33
C SER A 184 0.62 -8.43 6.67
N GLY A 185 -0.29 -7.66 7.29
CA GLY A 185 -0.10 -6.98 8.57
C GLY A 185 -0.56 -5.52 8.50
N ASP A 186 -0.53 -4.84 9.63
CA ASP A 186 -1.13 -3.51 9.81
C ASP A 186 -0.22 -2.49 10.51
N ASN A 187 1.05 -2.79 10.63
CA ASN A 187 2.03 -1.95 11.32
C ASN A 187 3.24 -1.59 10.45
N GLY A 188 4.18 -0.84 11.02
CA GLY A 188 5.37 -0.37 10.29
C GLY A 188 6.29 -1.48 9.77
N LYS A 189 6.21 -2.71 10.30
CA LYS A 189 6.97 -3.86 9.79
C LYS A 189 6.59 -4.19 8.34
N VAL A 190 5.32 -4.00 7.96
CA VAL A 190 4.87 -4.19 6.55
C VAL A 190 5.73 -3.36 5.61
N ILE A 191 5.96 -2.09 5.94
CA ILE A 191 6.77 -1.19 5.11
C ILE A 191 8.24 -1.63 5.04
N GLN A 192 8.78 -2.15 6.14
CA GLN A 192 10.15 -2.68 6.16
C GLN A 192 10.29 -3.89 5.24
N VAL A 193 9.34 -4.83 5.30
CA VAL A 193 9.28 -6.00 4.40
C VAL A 193 9.11 -5.58 2.94
N VAL A 194 8.21 -4.62 2.66
CA VAL A 194 8.01 -4.08 1.30
C VAL A 194 9.31 -3.49 0.76
N ASN A 195 10.04 -2.68 1.55
CA ASN A 195 11.32 -2.10 1.13
C ASN A 195 12.36 -3.18 0.84
N TYR A 196 12.48 -4.18 1.72
CA TYR A 196 13.36 -5.33 1.50
C TYR A 196 13.06 -6.05 0.18
N LEU A 197 11.78 -6.30 -0.11
CA LEU A 197 11.36 -6.98 -1.34
C LEU A 197 11.58 -6.11 -2.59
N VAL A 198 11.37 -4.80 -2.49
CA VAL A 198 11.69 -3.85 -3.55
C VAL A 198 13.19 -3.88 -3.85
N ASP A 199 14.05 -3.88 -2.82
CA ASP A 199 15.51 -3.97 -2.99
C ASP A 199 15.94 -5.33 -3.56
N LYS A 200 15.25 -6.41 -3.18
CA LYS A 200 15.46 -7.75 -3.75
C LYS A 200 15.15 -7.76 -5.26
N GLU A 201 14.04 -7.15 -5.68
CA GLU A 201 13.67 -7.05 -7.10
C GLU A 201 14.59 -6.12 -7.90
N ARG A 202 15.18 -5.08 -7.28
CA ARG A 202 16.22 -4.24 -7.91
C ARG A 202 17.47 -5.02 -8.26
N LYS A 203 17.91 -5.91 -7.35
CA LYS A 203 19.11 -6.73 -7.53
C LYS A 203 18.91 -7.87 -8.54
N ALA A 204 17.65 -8.22 -8.83
CA ALA A 204 17.31 -9.29 -9.78
C ALA A 204 17.12 -8.80 -11.23
N LYS A 205 17.17 -7.49 -11.47
CA LYS A 205 17.20 -6.87 -12.82
C LYS A 205 18.59 -6.80 -13.37
#